data_46a1bbedd59d140da978981bf29e737e
#
_entry.id   46a1bbedd59d140da978981bf29e737e
#
_cell.length_a   1.000
_cell.length_b   1.000
_cell.length_c   1.000
_cell.angle_alpha   90.00
_cell.angle_beta   90.00
_cell.angle_gamma   90.00
#
_symmetry.space_group_name_H-M   'P 1'
#
loop_
_entity.id
_entity.type
_entity.pdbx_description
1 polymer ?
#
loop_
_entity_poly.entity_id
_entity_poly.type
_entity_poly.pdbx_seq_one_letter_code
_entity_poly.pdbx_strand_id
1 'polypeptide(L)'
;LGDVYKRQDKYKELALKHAETTMKNHFRDDYSSYHVVSYNNDGTVEKKCTHQGQKDDSSWARGQAWGLYGYTSCYRESKNAEFLRQAENIAALIMRRVKTEDAIPLWDYDAPDMPQTPRDASAASITASALIELSTLVEDGQIYFDYAERLLKNLSSEAYLAKVGTNQGFILMHSTGSLPNGSEIDTPINYADYYYLEALLRYMKVKGLNYKNI
;
A
#
# COMPACT_ATOMS: atom_id res chain seq x y z
N LEU A 1 15.48 -23.32 -16.02
CA LEU A 1 14.09 -22.94 -16.37
C LEU A 1 13.08 -24.05 -16.08
N GLY A 2 13.39 -25.34 -16.32
CA GLY A 2 12.48 -26.45 -16.03
C GLY A 2 12.18 -26.66 -14.54
N ASP A 3 13.12 -26.35 -13.65
CA ASP A 3 12.94 -26.45 -12.19
C ASP A 3 12.07 -25.32 -11.62
N VAL A 4 12.07 -24.15 -12.23
CA VAL A 4 11.20 -23.04 -11.86
C VAL A 4 9.73 -23.40 -12.14
N TYR A 5 9.44 -24.04 -13.27
CA TYR A 5 8.08 -24.47 -13.63
C TYR A 5 7.53 -25.55 -12.70
N LYS A 6 8.34 -26.52 -12.29
CA LYS A 6 7.92 -27.62 -11.40
C LYS A 6 7.72 -27.20 -9.94
N ARG A 7 8.27 -26.05 -9.54
CA ARG A 7 8.15 -25.53 -8.16
C ARG A 7 6.98 -24.56 -7.97
N GLN A 8 6.32 -24.14 -9.03
CA GLN A 8 5.27 -23.11 -8.98
C GLN A 8 4.08 -23.51 -8.10
N ASP A 9 3.59 -24.74 -8.21
CA ASP A 9 2.44 -25.19 -7.42
C ASP A 9 2.74 -25.18 -5.91
N LYS A 10 3.91 -25.67 -5.51
CA LYS A 10 4.34 -25.64 -4.11
C LYS A 10 4.44 -24.22 -3.55
N TYR A 11 5.03 -23.30 -4.30
CA TYR A 11 5.14 -21.90 -3.87
C TYR A 11 3.80 -21.18 -3.90
N LYS A 12 2.94 -21.51 -4.85
CA LYS A 12 1.57 -21.01 -4.91
C LYS A 12 0.77 -21.42 -3.66
N GLU A 13 0.81 -22.71 -3.30
CA GLU A 13 0.13 -23.21 -2.08
C GLU A 13 0.65 -22.52 -0.82
N LEU A 14 1.97 -22.36 -0.69
CA LEU A 14 2.57 -21.65 0.44
C LEU A 14 2.13 -20.18 0.49
N ALA A 15 2.11 -19.49 -0.65
CA ALA A 15 1.68 -18.10 -0.74
C ALA A 15 0.20 -17.94 -0.35
N LEU A 16 -0.67 -18.82 -0.84
CA LEU A 16 -2.10 -18.82 -0.49
C LEU A 16 -2.32 -19.05 1.00
N LYS A 17 -1.66 -20.07 1.56
CA LYS A 17 -1.74 -20.37 3.00
C LYS A 17 -1.19 -19.23 3.87
N HIS A 18 -0.11 -18.56 3.43
CA HIS A 18 0.41 -17.38 4.09
C HIS A 18 -0.61 -16.23 4.04
N ALA A 19 -1.21 -15.96 2.88
CA ALA A 19 -2.22 -14.92 2.72
C ALA A 19 -3.47 -15.18 3.60
N GLU A 20 -3.95 -16.42 3.67
CA GLU A 20 -5.07 -16.82 4.54
C GLU A 20 -4.72 -16.62 6.02
N THR A 21 -3.53 -17.03 6.44
CA THR A 21 -3.05 -16.84 7.82
C THR A 21 -2.93 -15.35 8.16
N THR A 22 -2.40 -14.56 7.24
CA THR A 22 -2.29 -13.11 7.37
C THR A 22 -3.68 -12.46 7.47
N MET A 23 -4.61 -12.83 6.61
CA MET A 23 -5.99 -12.33 6.66
C MET A 23 -6.66 -12.59 8.01
N LYS A 24 -6.48 -13.79 8.55
CA LYS A 24 -7.06 -14.20 9.83
C LYS A 24 -6.45 -13.47 11.03
N ASN A 25 -5.14 -13.24 11.04
CA ASN A 25 -4.43 -12.83 12.25
C ASN A 25 -3.95 -11.38 12.25
N HIS A 26 -3.67 -10.79 11.07
CA HIS A 26 -3.09 -9.46 10.95
C HIS A 26 -4.12 -8.35 10.75
N PHE A 27 -5.39 -8.67 10.56
CA PHE A 27 -6.46 -7.69 10.41
C PHE A 27 -7.44 -7.75 11.57
N ARG A 28 -8.00 -6.58 11.90
CA ARG A 28 -9.09 -6.41 12.85
C ARG A 28 -10.42 -6.53 12.12
N ASP A 29 -11.52 -6.59 12.85
CA ASP A 29 -12.88 -6.69 12.28
C ASP A 29 -13.25 -5.50 11.37
N ASP A 30 -12.63 -4.34 11.57
CA ASP A 30 -12.78 -3.16 10.74
C ASP A 30 -11.84 -3.10 9.52
N TYR A 31 -11.07 -4.18 9.29
CA TYR A 31 -10.05 -4.33 8.25
C TYR A 31 -8.78 -3.46 8.43
N SER A 32 -8.61 -2.82 9.58
CA SER A 32 -7.34 -2.20 9.92
C SER A 32 -6.30 -3.28 10.30
N SER A 33 -5.05 -3.05 9.93
CA SER A 33 -3.99 -4.04 10.15
C SER A 33 -3.25 -3.82 11.48
N TYR A 34 -2.85 -4.92 12.12
CA TYR A 34 -1.73 -4.92 13.05
C TYR A 34 -0.43 -4.86 12.26
N HIS A 35 0.55 -4.12 12.74
CA HIS A 35 1.83 -4.03 12.03
C HIS A 35 2.65 -5.33 12.17
N VAL A 36 2.78 -5.85 13.36
CA VAL A 36 3.54 -7.07 13.66
C VAL A 36 2.67 -8.07 14.39
N VAL A 37 2.68 -9.30 13.90
CA VAL A 37 2.10 -10.46 14.59
C VAL A 37 3.18 -11.52 14.73
N SER A 38 3.57 -11.83 15.96
CA SER A 38 4.47 -12.92 16.25
C SER A 38 3.70 -14.20 16.60
N TYR A 39 4.32 -15.34 16.35
CA TYR A 39 3.72 -16.65 16.52
C TYR A 39 4.60 -17.54 17.38
N ASN A 40 3.97 -18.35 18.20
CA ASN A 40 4.62 -19.45 18.90
C ASN A 40 5.01 -20.57 17.91
N ASN A 41 5.86 -21.49 18.33
CA ASN A 41 6.30 -22.62 17.51
C ASN A 41 5.15 -23.57 17.09
N ASP A 42 4.05 -23.56 17.83
CA ASP A 42 2.83 -24.33 17.52
C ASP A 42 1.90 -23.62 16.53
N GLY A 43 2.26 -22.42 16.06
CA GLY A 43 1.49 -21.61 15.13
C GLY A 43 0.40 -20.73 15.77
N THR A 44 0.26 -20.72 17.08
CA THR A 44 -0.65 -19.80 17.76
C THR A 44 -0.06 -18.39 17.81
N VAL A 45 -0.93 -17.37 17.80
CA VAL A 45 -0.49 -15.98 17.93
C VAL A 45 0.06 -15.74 19.33
N GLU A 46 1.30 -15.29 19.42
CA GLU A 46 1.96 -14.91 20.66
C GLU A 46 1.63 -13.45 21.02
N LYS A 47 1.85 -12.54 20.07
CA LYS A 47 1.72 -11.11 20.29
C LYS A 47 1.31 -10.38 19.02
N LYS A 48 0.52 -9.29 19.20
CA LYS A 48 0.22 -8.29 18.19
C LYS A 48 0.74 -6.94 18.66
N CYS A 49 1.60 -6.31 17.88
CA CYS A 49 2.22 -5.03 18.26
C CYS A 49 2.60 -4.19 17.05
N THR A 50 3.13 -3.01 17.31
CA THR A 50 3.74 -2.18 16.29
C THR A 50 5.26 -2.12 16.43
N HIS A 51 5.93 -1.74 15.34
CA HIS A 51 7.34 -1.39 15.29
C HIS A 51 7.53 0.00 14.65
N GLN A 52 6.76 0.32 13.60
CA GLN A 52 6.84 1.59 12.87
C GLN A 52 5.57 2.42 13.01
N GLY A 53 4.45 1.87 13.50
CA GLY A 53 3.22 2.59 13.77
C GLY A 53 3.25 3.35 15.08
N GLN A 54 2.23 4.13 15.35
CA GLN A 54 2.13 5.01 16.51
C GLN A 54 2.00 4.23 17.81
N LYS A 55 1.19 3.17 17.81
CA LYS A 55 0.95 2.28 18.97
C LYS A 55 0.42 0.92 18.51
N ASP A 56 0.36 -0.05 19.42
CA ASP A 56 0.00 -1.45 19.09
C ASP A 56 -1.40 -1.59 18.49
N ASP A 57 -2.32 -0.72 18.86
CA ASP A 57 -3.71 -0.72 18.36
C ASP A 57 -3.94 0.29 17.22
N SER A 58 -2.93 1.06 16.81
CA SER A 58 -3.03 1.97 15.65
C SER A 58 -2.94 1.24 14.31
N SER A 59 -3.20 1.96 13.24
CA SER A 59 -3.11 1.46 11.87
C SER A 59 -2.06 2.25 11.09
N TRP A 60 -0.87 1.68 11.01
CA TRP A 60 0.25 2.24 10.26
C TRP A 60 -0.07 2.32 8.76
N ALA A 61 0.00 3.54 8.18
CA ALA A 61 -0.53 3.80 6.85
C ALA A 61 0.11 2.94 5.74
N ARG A 62 1.42 2.79 5.75
CA ARG A 62 2.13 1.97 4.76
C ARG A 62 1.84 0.48 4.93
N GLY A 63 1.67 -0.01 6.16
CA GLY A 63 1.24 -1.38 6.41
C GLY A 63 -0.14 -1.67 5.82
N GLN A 64 -1.05 -0.72 5.93
CA GLN A 64 -2.37 -0.81 5.33
C GLN A 64 -2.30 -0.80 3.80
N ALA A 65 -1.45 0.07 3.23
CA ALA A 65 -1.21 0.11 1.79
C ALA A 65 -0.61 -1.21 1.26
N TRP A 66 0.33 -1.82 1.99
CA TRP A 66 0.85 -3.15 1.68
C TRP A 66 -0.21 -4.24 1.71
N GLY A 67 -1.13 -4.18 2.68
CA GLY A 67 -2.28 -5.09 2.74
C GLY A 67 -3.15 -5.00 1.48
N LEU A 68 -3.51 -3.79 1.06
CA LEU A 68 -4.28 -3.55 -0.16
C LEU A 68 -3.55 -4.11 -1.39
N TYR A 69 -2.28 -3.76 -1.56
CA TYR A 69 -1.47 -4.21 -2.69
C TYR A 69 -1.33 -5.75 -2.71
N GLY A 70 -1.04 -6.34 -1.55
CA GLY A 70 -0.85 -7.77 -1.39
C GLY A 70 -2.12 -8.56 -1.73
N TYR A 71 -3.28 -8.20 -1.20
CA TYR A 71 -4.53 -8.92 -1.47
C TYR A 71 -5.05 -8.69 -2.90
N THR A 72 -4.85 -7.52 -3.48
CA THR A 72 -5.12 -7.29 -4.91
C THR A 72 -4.29 -8.25 -5.77
N SER A 73 -2.99 -8.37 -5.48
CA SER A 73 -2.10 -9.30 -6.18
C SER A 73 -2.46 -10.76 -5.94
N CYS A 74 -2.79 -11.14 -4.70
CA CYS A 74 -3.25 -12.50 -4.39
C CYS A 74 -4.53 -12.88 -5.16
N TYR A 75 -5.48 -11.95 -5.26
CA TYR A 75 -6.67 -12.16 -6.09
C TYR A 75 -6.34 -12.28 -7.58
N ARG A 76 -5.48 -11.42 -8.11
CA ARG A 76 -5.05 -11.51 -9.51
C ARG A 76 -4.54 -12.90 -9.87
N GLU A 77 -3.71 -13.49 -9.01
CA GLU A 77 -3.06 -14.78 -9.26
C GLU A 77 -3.94 -15.98 -8.93
N SER A 78 -4.79 -15.90 -7.90
CA SER A 78 -5.55 -17.05 -7.40
C SER A 78 -7.00 -17.09 -7.85
N LYS A 79 -7.58 -15.92 -8.15
CA LYS A 79 -9.02 -15.72 -8.35
C LYS A 79 -9.87 -16.11 -7.13
N ASN A 80 -9.28 -16.15 -5.94
CA ASN A 80 -10.00 -16.42 -4.70
C ASN A 80 -10.80 -15.18 -4.28
N ALA A 81 -12.14 -15.31 -4.27
CA ALA A 81 -13.06 -14.21 -3.94
C ALA A 81 -12.88 -13.64 -2.52
N GLU A 82 -12.34 -14.42 -1.58
CA GLU A 82 -12.02 -13.95 -0.23
C GLU A 82 -10.93 -12.87 -0.25
N PHE A 83 -9.91 -13.05 -1.11
CA PHE A 83 -8.83 -12.07 -1.25
C PHE A 83 -9.32 -10.80 -1.94
N LEU A 84 -10.25 -10.91 -2.91
CA LEU A 84 -10.89 -9.73 -3.50
C LEU A 84 -11.65 -8.95 -2.44
N ARG A 85 -12.53 -9.63 -1.70
CA ARG A 85 -13.31 -9.00 -0.62
C ARG A 85 -12.39 -8.34 0.42
N GLN A 86 -11.27 -8.97 0.77
CA GLN A 86 -10.28 -8.39 1.68
C GLN A 86 -9.68 -7.11 1.08
N ALA A 87 -9.28 -7.12 -0.19
CA ALA A 87 -8.73 -5.94 -0.87
C ALA A 87 -9.74 -4.79 -0.93
N GLU A 88 -10.99 -5.06 -1.29
CA GLU A 88 -12.06 -4.05 -1.36
C GLU A 88 -12.35 -3.42 0.02
N ASN A 89 -12.39 -4.22 1.08
CA ASN A 89 -12.60 -3.72 2.43
C ASN A 89 -11.42 -2.89 2.94
N ILE A 90 -10.18 -3.29 2.62
CA ILE A 90 -9.00 -2.48 2.93
C ILE A 90 -9.03 -1.16 2.14
N ALA A 91 -9.38 -1.19 0.86
CA ALA A 91 -9.53 0.00 0.03
C ALA A 91 -10.56 0.97 0.63
N ALA A 92 -11.73 0.47 0.98
CA ALA A 92 -12.81 1.24 1.61
C ALA A 92 -12.34 1.85 2.96
N LEU A 93 -11.58 1.11 3.77
CA LEU A 93 -11.01 1.62 5.01
C LEU A 93 -10.03 2.77 4.73
N ILE A 94 -9.08 2.60 3.82
CA ILE A 94 -8.10 3.64 3.46
C ILE A 94 -8.84 4.90 3.01
N MET A 95 -9.75 4.78 2.04
CA MET A 95 -10.49 5.91 1.48
C MET A 95 -11.32 6.66 2.55
N ARG A 96 -11.85 5.94 3.54
CA ARG A 96 -12.59 6.51 4.67
C ARG A 96 -11.68 7.16 5.72
N ARG A 97 -10.50 6.59 5.98
CA ARG A 97 -9.58 7.02 7.05
C ARG A 97 -8.69 8.20 6.67
N VAL A 98 -8.36 8.35 5.39
CA VAL A 98 -7.57 9.50 4.92
C VAL A 98 -8.42 10.76 4.97
N LYS A 99 -8.07 11.69 5.86
CA LYS A 99 -8.79 12.95 6.10
C LYS A 99 -8.10 14.16 5.47
N THR A 100 -6.89 13.99 5.01
CA THR A 100 -6.07 15.05 4.44
C THR A 100 -6.67 15.59 3.14
N GLU A 101 -6.60 16.90 2.93
CA GLU A 101 -7.17 17.56 1.76
C GLU A 101 -6.54 17.03 0.45
N ASP A 102 -5.24 16.77 0.49
CA ASP A 102 -4.46 16.24 -0.64
C ASP A 102 -4.59 14.72 -0.83
N ALA A 103 -5.35 14.03 0.01
CA ALA A 103 -5.50 12.58 0.07
C ALA A 103 -4.20 11.78 0.33
N ILE A 104 -3.07 12.46 0.58
CA ILE A 104 -1.84 11.78 1.00
C ILE A 104 -1.93 11.49 2.50
N PRO A 105 -1.84 10.23 2.94
CA PRO A 105 -2.05 9.89 4.34
C PRO A 105 -0.95 10.46 5.24
N LEU A 106 -1.30 10.67 6.51
CA LEU A 106 -0.32 10.74 7.57
C LEU A 106 0.40 9.37 7.69
N TRP A 107 1.58 9.36 8.31
CA TRP A 107 2.38 8.15 8.49
C TRP A 107 1.65 7.01 9.24
N ASP A 108 0.66 7.36 10.06
CA ASP A 108 -0.25 6.44 10.75
C ASP A 108 -1.66 7.06 10.75
N TYR A 109 -2.70 6.26 10.54
CA TYR A 109 -4.08 6.76 10.49
C TYR A 109 -4.62 7.23 11.83
N ASP A 110 -3.98 6.85 12.93
CA ASP A 110 -4.30 7.28 14.29
C ASP A 110 -3.33 8.37 14.80
N ALA A 111 -2.43 8.85 13.92
CA ALA A 111 -1.57 9.98 14.25
C ALA A 111 -2.38 11.27 14.46
N PRO A 112 -1.95 12.15 15.38
CA PRO A 112 -2.61 13.43 15.57
C PRO A 112 -2.59 14.27 14.27
N ASP A 113 -3.73 14.79 13.86
CA ASP A 113 -3.83 15.68 12.70
C ASP A 113 -3.38 17.08 13.08
N MET A 114 -2.08 17.32 13.02
CA MET A 114 -1.44 18.60 13.30
C MET A 114 -0.56 18.98 12.11
N PRO A 115 -0.32 20.29 11.88
CA PRO A 115 0.45 20.75 10.70
C PRO A 115 1.83 20.12 10.56
N GLN A 116 2.47 19.75 11.68
CA GLN A 116 3.80 19.12 11.71
C GLN A 116 3.78 17.59 11.63
N THR A 117 2.59 16.95 11.62
CA THR A 117 2.53 15.48 11.51
C THR A 117 2.98 15.04 10.13
N PRO A 118 4.01 14.18 10.03
CA PRO A 118 4.56 13.81 8.74
C PRO A 118 3.57 13.07 7.86
N ARG A 119 3.65 13.32 6.56
CA ARG A 119 2.99 12.56 5.49
C ARG A 119 3.75 11.28 5.17
N ASP A 120 3.10 10.36 4.52
CA ASP A 120 3.78 9.21 3.92
C ASP A 120 3.42 9.08 2.43
N ALA A 121 4.21 9.72 1.57
CA ALA A 121 4.07 9.62 0.12
C ALA A 121 4.26 8.19 -0.37
N SER A 122 5.04 7.36 0.35
CA SER A 122 5.20 5.95 0.00
C SER A 122 3.91 5.16 0.17
N ALA A 123 3.17 5.38 1.26
CA ALA A 123 1.86 4.76 1.45
C ALA A 123 0.85 5.19 0.38
N ALA A 124 0.90 6.47 -0.04
CA ALA A 124 0.06 6.98 -1.12
C ALA A 124 0.39 6.33 -2.47
N SER A 125 1.66 6.21 -2.83
CA SER A 125 2.09 5.63 -4.11
C SER A 125 1.74 4.14 -4.21
N ILE A 126 1.97 3.36 -3.13
CA ILE A 126 1.56 1.95 -3.05
C ILE A 126 0.04 1.82 -3.18
N THR A 127 -0.71 2.67 -2.48
CA THR A 127 -2.18 2.69 -2.54
C THR A 127 -2.67 3.01 -3.95
N ALA A 128 -2.09 4.03 -4.61
CA ALA A 128 -2.46 4.39 -5.99
C ALA A 128 -2.23 3.22 -6.96
N SER A 129 -1.07 2.58 -6.89
CA SER A 129 -0.73 1.43 -7.72
C SER A 129 -1.72 0.28 -7.51
N ALA A 130 -2.03 -0.05 -6.26
CA ALA A 130 -2.96 -1.12 -5.93
C ALA A 130 -4.40 -0.81 -6.37
N LEU A 131 -4.89 0.42 -6.17
CA LEU A 131 -6.24 0.82 -6.55
C LEU A 131 -6.45 0.83 -8.07
N ILE A 132 -5.45 1.26 -8.86
CA ILE A 132 -5.54 1.18 -10.32
C ILE A 132 -5.66 -0.28 -10.76
N GLU A 133 -4.90 -1.19 -10.17
CA GLU A 133 -5.03 -2.60 -10.49
C GLU A 133 -6.40 -3.14 -10.05
N LEU A 134 -6.82 -2.87 -8.81
CA LEU A 134 -8.11 -3.31 -8.28
C LEU A 134 -9.27 -2.83 -9.16
N SER A 135 -9.20 -1.60 -9.67
CA SER A 135 -10.24 -1.03 -10.54
C SER A 135 -10.46 -1.82 -11.83
N THR A 136 -9.45 -2.58 -12.29
CA THR A 136 -9.56 -3.43 -13.49
C THR A 136 -10.06 -4.84 -13.18
N LEU A 137 -10.23 -5.18 -11.91
CA LEU A 137 -10.58 -6.53 -11.45
C LEU A 137 -12.02 -6.64 -10.94
N VAL A 138 -12.74 -5.53 -10.82
CA VAL A 138 -14.12 -5.45 -10.33
C VAL A 138 -15.02 -4.67 -11.30
N GLU A 139 -16.33 -4.93 -11.26
CA GLU A 139 -17.30 -4.27 -12.14
C GLU A 139 -17.43 -2.77 -11.85
N ASP A 140 -17.54 -2.40 -10.58
CA ASP A 140 -17.68 -1.00 -10.13
C ASP A 140 -16.33 -0.35 -9.81
N GLY A 141 -15.29 -0.64 -10.61
CA GLY A 141 -13.91 -0.22 -10.35
C GLY A 141 -13.65 1.28 -10.47
N GLN A 142 -14.58 2.06 -11.03
CA GLN A 142 -14.37 3.49 -11.30
C GLN A 142 -14.05 4.29 -10.02
N ILE A 143 -14.68 3.97 -8.90
CA ILE A 143 -14.41 4.65 -7.63
C ILE A 143 -12.95 4.49 -7.16
N TYR A 144 -12.37 3.32 -7.38
CA TYR A 144 -10.97 3.05 -7.06
C TYR A 144 -10.02 3.78 -8.01
N PHE A 145 -10.39 3.80 -9.29
CA PHE A 145 -9.62 4.52 -10.29
C PHE A 145 -9.60 6.03 -10.05
N ASP A 146 -10.75 6.64 -9.76
CA ASP A 146 -10.86 8.07 -9.48
C ASP A 146 -10.05 8.48 -8.24
N TYR A 147 -10.09 7.66 -7.19
CA TYR A 147 -9.29 7.91 -5.99
C TYR A 147 -7.79 7.79 -6.28
N ALA A 148 -7.38 6.79 -7.04
CA ALA A 148 -5.98 6.62 -7.45
C ALA A 148 -5.50 7.76 -8.36
N GLU A 149 -6.34 8.23 -9.29
CA GLU A 149 -6.04 9.39 -10.15
C GLU A 149 -5.84 10.65 -9.30
N ARG A 150 -6.66 10.86 -8.26
CA ARG A 150 -6.47 11.95 -7.29
C ARG A 150 -5.14 11.84 -6.55
N LEU A 151 -4.77 10.64 -6.08
CA LEU A 151 -3.47 10.40 -5.43
C LEU A 151 -2.32 10.73 -6.38
N LEU A 152 -2.35 10.22 -7.61
CA LEU A 152 -1.31 10.48 -8.60
C LEU A 152 -1.20 11.97 -8.95
N LYS A 153 -2.32 12.66 -9.10
CA LYS A 153 -2.33 14.11 -9.36
C LYS A 153 -1.64 14.88 -8.24
N ASN A 154 -1.90 14.53 -6.98
CA ASN A 154 -1.29 15.21 -5.84
C ASN A 154 0.18 14.82 -5.67
N LEU A 155 0.56 13.55 -5.83
CA LEU A 155 1.96 13.11 -5.84
C LEU A 155 2.77 13.75 -6.97
N SER A 156 2.13 14.09 -8.10
CA SER A 156 2.76 14.78 -9.24
C SER A 156 2.81 16.31 -9.09
N SER A 157 2.31 16.86 -7.98
CA SER A 157 2.37 18.29 -7.70
C SER A 157 3.75 18.72 -7.17
N GLU A 158 4.05 20.01 -7.21
CA GLU A 158 5.27 20.58 -6.64
C GLU A 158 5.42 20.32 -5.13
N ALA A 159 4.34 19.97 -4.45
CA ALA A 159 4.36 19.63 -3.03
C ALA A 159 5.04 18.28 -2.75
N TYR A 160 5.02 17.35 -3.71
CA TYR A 160 5.57 15.98 -3.53
C TYR A 160 6.58 15.59 -4.59
N LEU A 161 6.49 16.14 -5.80
CA LEU A 161 7.41 15.84 -6.89
C LEU A 161 8.65 16.72 -6.80
N ALA A 162 9.80 16.11 -6.61
CA ALA A 162 11.07 16.84 -6.53
C ALA A 162 11.46 17.47 -7.87
N LYS A 163 12.09 18.65 -7.81
CA LYS A 163 12.70 19.25 -9.00
C LYS A 163 13.86 18.40 -9.49
N VAL A 164 14.00 18.28 -10.79
CA VAL A 164 15.10 17.52 -11.43
C VAL A 164 16.45 18.01 -10.91
N GLY A 165 17.30 17.07 -10.53
CA GLY A 165 18.63 17.34 -9.99
C GLY A 165 18.67 17.71 -8.49
N THR A 166 17.53 17.63 -7.81
CA THR A 166 17.41 17.81 -6.35
C THR A 166 17.08 16.50 -5.64
N ASN A 167 16.76 16.55 -4.33
CA ASN A 167 16.26 15.43 -3.53
C ASN A 167 17.14 14.17 -3.65
N GLN A 168 18.46 14.32 -3.78
CA GLN A 168 19.44 13.23 -3.90
C GLN A 168 19.16 12.27 -5.07
N GLY A 169 18.40 12.71 -6.08
CA GLY A 169 18.03 11.92 -7.24
C GLY A 169 16.72 11.13 -7.09
N PHE A 170 16.07 11.20 -5.94
CA PHE A 170 14.73 10.60 -5.74
C PHE A 170 13.63 11.47 -6.36
N ILE A 171 12.56 10.81 -6.80
CA ILE A 171 11.42 11.43 -7.49
C ILE A 171 10.45 12.07 -6.50
N LEU A 172 10.07 11.33 -5.45
CA LEU A 172 9.10 11.79 -4.45
C LEU A 172 9.79 12.28 -3.17
N MET A 173 9.21 13.31 -2.60
CA MET A 173 9.50 13.84 -1.27
C MET A 173 8.49 13.33 -0.23
N HIS A 174 8.73 13.63 1.04
CA HIS A 174 7.74 13.52 2.13
C HIS A 174 7.23 12.11 2.42
N SER A 175 8.12 11.13 2.47
CA SER A 175 7.81 9.80 3.03
C SER A 175 8.27 9.70 4.48
N THR A 176 7.66 8.78 5.24
CA THR A 176 8.04 8.51 6.63
C THR A 176 8.29 7.02 6.84
N GLY A 177 9.55 6.64 7.03
CA GLY A 177 9.97 5.27 7.28
C GLY A 177 9.53 4.77 8.65
N SER A 178 10.06 5.36 9.71
CA SER A 178 9.73 4.97 11.08
C SER A 178 9.84 6.14 12.07
N LEU A 179 8.73 6.82 12.32
CA LEU A 179 8.69 7.93 13.27
C LEU A 179 9.09 7.50 14.70
N PRO A 180 8.58 6.36 15.25
CA PRO A 180 8.94 5.94 16.61
C PRO A 180 10.44 5.68 16.79
N ASN A 181 11.14 5.27 15.74
CA ASN A 181 12.57 5.00 15.78
C ASN A 181 13.43 6.21 15.35
N GLY A 182 12.83 7.36 15.06
CA GLY A 182 13.53 8.55 14.60
C GLY A 182 14.24 8.37 13.26
N SER A 183 13.77 7.45 12.41
CA SER A 183 14.41 7.08 11.16
C SER A 183 13.53 7.41 9.95
N GLU A 184 14.16 8.00 8.93
CA GLU A 184 13.51 8.32 7.65
C GLU A 184 12.23 9.13 7.84
N ILE A 185 12.30 10.24 8.59
CA ILE A 185 11.18 11.14 8.85
C ILE A 185 11.20 12.26 7.80
N ASP A 186 10.09 12.42 7.09
CA ASP A 186 9.93 13.45 6.05
C ASP A 186 11.09 13.44 5.05
N THR A 187 11.36 12.27 4.46
CA THR A 187 12.52 12.02 3.60
C THR A 187 12.13 11.24 2.34
N PRO A 188 12.93 11.28 1.26
CA PRO A 188 12.71 10.41 0.11
C PRO A 188 13.00 8.95 0.47
N ILE A 189 12.21 8.04 -0.11
CA ILE A 189 12.36 6.60 0.07
C ILE A 189 12.23 5.90 -1.29
N ASN A 190 13.14 4.99 -1.62
CA ASN A 190 13.23 4.38 -2.95
C ASN A 190 11.97 3.62 -3.40
N TYR A 191 11.27 2.95 -2.48
CA TYR A 191 10.03 2.25 -2.84
C TYR A 191 8.85 3.21 -3.05
N ALA A 192 8.88 4.44 -2.53
CA ALA A 192 7.91 5.47 -2.90
C ALA A 192 8.00 5.77 -4.41
N ASP A 193 9.21 5.95 -4.92
CA ASP A 193 9.48 6.17 -6.34
C ASP A 193 9.08 4.97 -7.19
N TYR A 194 9.43 3.75 -6.74
CA TYR A 194 9.08 2.53 -7.46
C TYR A 194 7.56 2.41 -7.67
N TYR A 195 6.78 2.53 -6.59
CA TYR A 195 5.33 2.39 -6.69
C TYR A 195 4.64 3.57 -7.36
N TYR A 196 5.22 4.77 -7.28
CA TYR A 196 4.76 5.91 -8.06
C TYR A 196 4.91 5.66 -9.57
N LEU A 197 6.08 5.20 -10.01
CA LEU A 197 6.31 4.86 -11.41
C LEU A 197 5.44 3.68 -11.86
N GLU A 198 5.28 2.65 -11.04
CA GLU A 198 4.37 1.54 -11.33
C GLU A 198 2.93 2.01 -11.48
N ALA A 199 2.46 2.89 -10.58
CA ALA A 199 1.12 3.46 -10.64
C ALA A 199 0.91 4.29 -11.92
N LEU A 200 1.89 5.10 -12.33
CA LEU A 200 1.85 5.84 -13.59
C LEU A 200 1.77 4.91 -14.80
N LEU A 201 2.56 3.84 -14.83
CA LEU A 201 2.52 2.85 -15.92
C LEU A 201 1.15 2.13 -15.98
N ARG A 202 0.59 1.75 -14.83
CA ARG A 202 -0.75 1.17 -14.74
C ARG A 202 -1.81 2.16 -15.21
N TYR A 203 -1.72 3.42 -14.77
CA TYR A 203 -2.61 4.50 -15.19
C TYR A 203 -2.59 4.70 -16.71
N MET A 204 -1.39 4.82 -17.29
CA MET A 204 -1.23 4.94 -18.74
C MET A 204 -1.87 3.78 -19.50
N LYS A 205 -1.67 2.54 -18.98
CA LYS A 205 -2.26 1.34 -19.59
C LYS A 205 -3.80 1.39 -19.57
N VAL A 206 -4.40 1.77 -18.45
CA VAL A 206 -5.87 1.88 -18.32
C VAL A 206 -6.43 2.98 -19.22
N LYS A 207 -5.73 4.13 -19.31
CA LYS A 207 -6.13 5.26 -20.19
C LYS A 207 -5.79 5.03 -21.68
N GLY A 208 -5.15 3.93 -22.05
CA GLY A 208 -4.72 3.68 -23.45
C GLY A 208 -3.61 4.62 -23.92
N LEU A 209 -2.84 5.22 -23.01
CA LEU A 209 -1.75 6.13 -23.34
C LEU A 209 -0.48 5.34 -23.67
N ASN A 210 0.27 5.83 -24.66
CA ASN A 210 1.53 5.21 -25.05
C ASN A 210 2.71 6.12 -24.69
N TYR A 211 3.59 5.65 -23.81
CA TYR A 211 4.80 6.37 -23.39
C TYR A 211 5.75 6.72 -24.57
N LYS A 212 5.64 6.05 -25.73
CA LYS A 212 6.43 6.36 -26.92
C LYS A 212 6.00 7.66 -27.61
N ASN A 213 4.87 8.23 -27.19
CA ASN A 213 4.30 9.45 -27.76
C ASN A 213 4.46 10.66 -26.81
N ILE A 214 5.23 10.49 -25.71
CA ILE A 214 5.62 11.54 -24.77
C ILE A 214 7.10 11.88 -25.00
#